data_22526ceef0f801de608aaf54ddf7cf6c
#
_entry.id   22526ceef0f801de608aaf54ddf7cf6c
#
_cell.length_a   1.000
_cell.length_b   1.000
_cell.length_c   1.000
_cell.angle_alpha   90.00
_cell.angle_beta   90.00
_cell.angle_gamma   90.00
#
_symmetry.space_group_name_H-M   'P 1'
#
loop_
_entity.id
_entity.type
_entity.pdbx_description
1 polymer ?
#
loop_
_entity_poly.entity_id
_entity_poly.type
_entity_poly.pdbx_seq_one_letter_code
_entity_poly.pdbx_strand_id
1 'polypeptide(L)'
;MVKIKSKQLYRVKITIEKFILDMVLPNRCVRCQREGGIFCDRCKKYISIINPGYVMEDMYGFEKLLVAGLKEGWFERMVRDFKYKGRRDYGEFLAEKLGEVIFGEVKRMKLGDELSNKSGEVTCGVLRKVETEIKEIRQIVLVPLPTIRKHIRERGFDHTLRLCFELENFLQKRLDDLGVSVEYQSLLVRKNKTVQVGKEKKERVKQAEKAYGIRDGVKIESKTLYVLVDDVTTTGASLTAAKKILKADQVWAAVLMKER
;
A
#
# COMPACT_ATOMS: atom_id res chain seq x y z
N MET A 1 11.56 13.52 19.17
CA MET A 1 11.77 14.75 18.37
C MET A 1 12.43 14.52 17.01
N VAL A 2 13.38 13.58 16.83
CA VAL A 2 14.08 13.35 15.54
C VAL A 2 13.16 12.82 14.43
N LYS A 3 12.15 11.98 14.74
CA LYS A 3 11.20 11.42 13.76
C LYS A 3 10.30 12.49 13.09
N ILE A 4 9.91 13.54 13.81
CA ILE A 4 9.01 14.60 13.28
C ILE A 4 9.77 15.47 12.26
N LYS A 5 11.03 15.82 12.53
CA LYS A 5 11.85 16.61 11.61
C LYS A 5 12.10 15.90 10.27
N SER A 6 12.30 14.57 10.27
CA SER A 6 12.52 13.81 9.03
C SER A 6 11.26 13.70 8.16
N LYS A 7 10.07 13.52 8.75
CA LYS A 7 8.79 13.51 8.03
C LYS A 7 8.49 14.89 7.40
N GLN A 8 8.74 15.96 8.14
CA GLN A 8 8.50 17.33 7.66
C GLN A 8 9.43 17.71 6.49
N LEU A 9 10.72 17.38 6.59
CA LEU A 9 11.68 17.54 5.49
C LEU A 9 11.27 16.73 4.24
N TYR A 10 10.79 15.51 4.41
CA TYR A 10 10.32 14.67 3.32
C TYR A 10 9.07 15.27 2.65
N ARG A 11 8.12 15.81 3.43
CA ARG A 11 6.95 16.54 2.90
C ARG A 11 7.34 17.75 2.06
N VAL A 12 8.22 18.61 2.57
CA VAL A 12 8.71 19.78 1.84
C VAL A 12 9.40 19.38 0.54
N LYS A 13 10.26 18.36 0.57
CA LYS A 13 10.94 17.86 -0.63
C LYS A 13 9.96 17.39 -1.69
N ILE A 14 8.94 16.63 -1.32
CA ILE A 14 7.89 16.15 -2.24
C ILE A 14 7.14 17.31 -2.88
N THR A 15 6.77 18.32 -2.11
CA THR A 15 6.02 19.49 -2.60
C THR A 15 6.85 20.27 -3.64
N ILE A 16 8.13 20.49 -3.37
CA ILE A 16 9.05 21.17 -4.30
C ILE A 16 9.26 20.35 -5.57
N GLU A 17 9.48 19.03 -5.45
CA GLU A 17 9.63 18.14 -6.60
C GLU A 17 8.39 18.13 -7.50
N LYS A 18 7.19 18.10 -6.90
CA LYS A 18 5.92 18.18 -7.65
C LYS A 18 5.82 19.49 -8.43
N PHE A 19 6.09 20.61 -7.79
CA PHE A 19 6.05 21.94 -8.43
C PHE A 19 7.01 22.04 -9.63
N ILE A 20 8.24 21.54 -9.48
CA ILE A 20 9.24 21.57 -10.55
C ILE A 20 8.83 20.67 -11.71
N LEU A 21 8.35 19.45 -11.42
CA LEU A 21 7.92 18.49 -12.44
C LEU A 21 6.71 19.00 -13.24
N ASP A 22 5.74 19.61 -12.58
CA ASP A 22 4.54 20.17 -13.22
C ASP A 22 4.90 21.35 -14.16
N MET A 23 6.01 22.04 -13.87
CA MET A 23 6.45 23.20 -14.68
C MET A 23 7.29 22.80 -15.92
N VAL A 24 7.99 21.66 -15.88
CA VAL A 24 8.98 21.28 -16.92
C VAL A 24 8.47 20.19 -17.87
N LEU A 25 7.53 19.35 -17.45
CA LEU A 25 7.05 18.21 -18.25
C LEU A 25 5.53 18.36 -18.51
N PRO A 26 5.12 18.56 -19.76
CA PRO A 26 3.70 18.53 -20.08
C PRO A 26 3.11 17.15 -19.70
N ASN A 27 2.16 17.15 -18.79
CA ASN A 27 1.49 15.95 -18.33
C ASN A 27 0.69 15.33 -19.49
N ARG A 28 1.15 14.18 -19.98
CA ARG A 28 0.44 13.41 -21.01
C ARG A 28 -0.40 12.31 -20.36
N CYS A 29 -1.63 12.21 -20.82
CA CYS A 29 -2.58 11.19 -20.36
C CYS A 29 -1.99 9.78 -20.53
N VAL A 30 -1.90 9.01 -19.44
CA VAL A 30 -1.36 7.64 -19.44
C VAL A 30 -2.08 6.72 -20.41
N ARG A 31 -3.39 6.94 -20.61
CA ARG A 31 -4.19 6.08 -21.48
C ARG A 31 -4.07 6.45 -22.95
N CYS A 32 -4.25 7.71 -23.32
CA CYS A 32 -4.34 8.13 -24.71
C CYS A 32 -3.20 9.05 -25.19
N GLN A 33 -2.23 9.36 -24.35
CA GLN A 33 -1.06 10.21 -24.62
C GLN A 33 -1.33 11.68 -25.00
N ARG A 34 -2.57 12.14 -24.93
CA ARG A 34 -2.93 13.56 -25.12
C ARG A 34 -2.47 14.38 -23.94
N GLU A 35 -2.15 15.65 -24.19
CA GLU A 35 -1.86 16.62 -23.13
C GLU A 35 -3.12 16.88 -22.27
N GLY A 36 -2.93 17.27 -20.99
CA GLY A 36 -4.04 17.58 -20.09
C GLY A 36 -4.07 16.81 -18.79
N GLY A 37 -2.89 16.49 -18.24
CA GLY A 37 -2.76 15.82 -16.94
C GLY A 37 -2.52 14.32 -17.03
N ILE A 38 -2.39 13.68 -15.87
CA ILE A 38 -2.16 12.21 -15.75
C ILE A 38 -3.28 11.45 -16.49
N PHE A 39 -4.51 11.93 -16.39
CA PHE A 39 -5.65 11.51 -17.20
C PHE A 39 -6.38 12.74 -17.73
N CYS A 40 -6.60 12.78 -19.03
CA CYS A 40 -7.46 13.80 -19.61
C CYS A 40 -8.93 13.53 -19.23
N ASP A 41 -9.80 14.55 -19.28
CA ASP A 41 -11.19 14.47 -18.83
C ASP A 41 -11.97 13.35 -19.51
N ARG A 42 -11.70 13.08 -20.79
CA ARG A 42 -12.30 11.97 -21.52
C ARG A 42 -11.93 10.61 -20.93
N CYS A 43 -10.69 10.42 -20.54
CA CYS A 43 -10.20 9.15 -19.98
C CYS A 43 -10.60 8.98 -18.52
N LYS A 44 -10.69 10.06 -17.75
CA LYS A 44 -11.08 10.05 -16.33
C LYS A 44 -12.43 9.36 -16.11
N LYS A 45 -13.40 9.58 -17.00
CA LYS A 45 -14.75 9.00 -16.90
C LYS A 45 -14.79 7.47 -16.95
N TYR A 46 -13.73 6.83 -17.48
CA TYR A 46 -13.68 5.37 -17.66
C TYR A 46 -12.77 4.64 -16.69
N ILE A 47 -11.97 5.36 -15.90
CA ILE A 47 -10.91 4.74 -15.09
C ILE A 47 -11.43 3.91 -13.93
N SER A 48 -12.47 4.39 -13.24
CA SER A 48 -13.10 3.69 -12.12
C SER A 48 -13.81 2.40 -12.54
N ILE A 49 -14.27 2.34 -13.79
CA ILE A 49 -15.02 1.20 -14.32
C ILE A 49 -14.07 0.11 -14.86
N ILE A 50 -12.94 0.49 -15.44
CA ILE A 50 -12.10 -0.42 -16.24
C ILE A 50 -11.12 -1.21 -15.37
N ASN A 51 -10.74 -0.71 -14.20
CA ASN A 51 -9.79 -1.41 -13.33
C ASN A 51 -10.17 -1.23 -11.85
N PRO A 52 -11.19 -1.98 -11.37
CA PRO A 52 -11.58 -1.93 -9.97
C PRO A 52 -10.51 -2.57 -9.09
N GLY A 53 -10.32 -2.00 -7.90
CA GLY A 53 -9.58 -2.65 -6.84
C GLY A 53 -10.39 -3.81 -6.24
N TYR A 54 -9.73 -4.74 -5.56
CA TYR A 54 -10.37 -5.90 -4.95
C TYR A 54 -9.66 -6.35 -3.68
N VAL A 55 -10.38 -7.12 -2.87
CA VAL A 55 -9.88 -7.71 -1.62
C VAL A 55 -9.82 -9.22 -1.80
N MET A 56 -8.77 -9.85 -1.32
CA MET A 56 -8.62 -11.31 -1.22
C MET A 56 -8.47 -11.67 0.24
N GLU A 57 -9.25 -12.60 0.71
CA GLU A 57 -9.19 -13.11 2.08
C GLU A 57 -8.27 -14.34 2.16
N ASP A 58 -7.68 -14.57 3.34
CA ASP A 58 -6.79 -15.71 3.65
C ASP A 58 -5.63 -15.95 2.65
N MET A 59 -5.20 -14.86 1.97
CA MET A 59 -4.14 -14.97 0.99
C MET A 59 -2.76 -14.74 1.61
N TYR A 60 -1.83 -15.66 1.36
CA TYR A 60 -0.44 -15.62 1.87
C TYR A 60 -0.34 -15.58 3.41
N GLY A 61 -1.37 -16.06 4.12
CA GLY A 61 -1.47 -16.00 5.58
C GLY A 61 -1.83 -14.60 6.12
N PHE A 62 -2.28 -13.69 5.26
CA PHE A 62 -2.92 -12.45 5.66
C PHE A 62 -4.43 -12.66 5.69
N GLU A 63 -5.07 -12.10 6.70
CA GLU A 63 -6.53 -12.03 6.73
C GLU A 63 -7.07 -11.32 5.49
N LYS A 64 -6.42 -10.20 5.12
CA LYS A 64 -6.78 -9.43 3.93
C LYS A 64 -5.56 -9.02 3.12
N LEU A 65 -5.65 -9.26 1.81
CA LEU A 65 -4.77 -8.71 0.79
C LEU A 65 -5.59 -7.75 -0.08
N LEU A 66 -5.29 -6.47 0.03
CA LEU A 66 -5.94 -5.39 -0.70
C LEU A 66 -5.15 -5.07 -1.96
N VAL A 67 -5.83 -5.06 -3.10
CA VAL A 67 -5.19 -4.87 -4.41
C VAL A 67 -5.85 -3.70 -5.13
N ALA A 68 -5.05 -2.71 -5.54
CA ALA A 68 -5.56 -1.49 -6.16
C ALA A 68 -6.13 -1.71 -7.57
N GLY A 69 -5.65 -2.73 -8.29
CA GLY A 69 -6.15 -3.02 -9.62
C GLY A 69 -5.50 -4.23 -10.28
N LEU A 70 -6.00 -4.58 -11.45
CA LEU A 70 -5.50 -5.69 -12.27
C LEU A 70 -4.18 -5.29 -12.94
N LYS A 71 -3.27 -6.28 -13.08
CA LYS A 71 -2.00 -6.11 -13.80
C LYS A 71 -2.23 -6.16 -15.31
N GLU A 72 -2.80 -5.10 -15.85
CA GLU A 72 -3.06 -4.98 -17.28
C GLU A 72 -3.14 -3.53 -17.78
N GLY A 73 -2.92 -3.37 -19.06
CA GLY A 73 -3.17 -2.15 -19.80
C GLY A 73 -2.43 -0.92 -19.27
N TRP A 74 -3.17 0.17 -19.09
CA TRP A 74 -2.64 1.47 -18.65
C TRP A 74 -2.21 1.46 -17.18
N PHE A 75 -2.86 0.66 -16.32
CA PHE A 75 -2.55 0.61 -14.89
C PHE A 75 -1.19 -0.06 -14.64
N GLU A 76 -0.93 -1.20 -15.31
CA GLU A 76 0.38 -1.84 -15.27
C GLU A 76 1.48 -0.90 -15.78
N ARG A 77 1.21 -0.18 -16.89
CA ARG A 77 2.15 0.82 -17.42
C ARG A 77 2.43 1.92 -16.40
N MET A 78 1.39 2.45 -15.74
CA MET A 78 1.52 3.48 -14.72
C MET A 78 2.37 3.02 -13.53
N VAL A 79 2.10 1.85 -12.98
CA VAL A 79 2.89 1.28 -11.86
C VAL A 79 4.35 1.06 -12.30
N ARG A 80 4.58 0.55 -13.50
CA ARG A 80 5.93 0.39 -14.06
C ARG A 80 6.65 1.73 -14.24
N ASP A 81 5.99 2.72 -14.78
CA ASP A 81 6.57 4.04 -15.03
C ASP A 81 6.83 4.79 -13.72
N PHE A 82 5.96 4.64 -12.71
CA PHE A 82 6.19 5.09 -11.33
C PHE A 82 7.45 4.43 -10.74
N LYS A 83 7.59 3.11 -10.92
CA LYS A 83 8.69 2.34 -10.35
C LYS A 83 10.03 2.58 -11.04
N TYR A 84 10.06 2.70 -12.39
CA TYR A 84 11.30 2.65 -13.16
C TYR A 84 11.62 3.89 -13.99
N LYS A 85 10.66 4.76 -14.26
CA LYS A 85 10.86 5.95 -15.10
C LYS A 85 10.78 7.27 -14.33
N GLY A 86 10.84 7.21 -13.00
CA GLY A 86 10.83 8.41 -12.16
C GLY A 86 9.53 9.21 -12.18
N ARG A 87 8.41 8.66 -12.68
CA ARG A 87 7.09 9.31 -12.73
C ARG A 87 6.48 9.38 -11.33
N ARG A 88 7.08 10.18 -10.47
CA ARG A 88 6.68 10.38 -9.06
C ARG A 88 5.30 11.01 -8.93
N ASP A 89 4.88 11.75 -9.94
CA ASP A 89 3.56 12.35 -10.11
C ASP A 89 2.42 11.32 -10.11
N TYR A 90 2.71 10.08 -10.52
CA TYR A 90 1.73 8.98 -10.46
C TYR A 90 1.43 8.49 -9.04
N GLY A 91 2.28 8.81 -8.06
CA GLY A 91 2.16 8.32 -6.68
C GLY A 91 0.84 8.67 -6.02
N GLU A 92 0.36 9.90 -6.19
CA GLU A 92 -0.92 10.38 -5.63
C GLU A 92 -2.11 9.57 -6.17
N PHE A 93 -2.20 9.39 -7.50
CA PHE A 93 -3.27 8.61 -8.11
C PHE A 93 -3.24 7.13 -7.73
N LEU A 94 -2.03 6.52 -7.69
CA LEU A 94 -1.86 5.13 -7.28
C LEU A 94 -2.24 4.93 -5.81
N ALA A 95 -1.89 5.89 -4.96
CA ALA A 95 -2.29 5.90 -3.56
C ALA A 95 -3.79 6.09 -3.39
N GLU A 96 -4.42 6.96 -4.18
CA GLU A 96 -5.87 7.13 -4.19
C GLU A 96 -6.57 5.81 -4.53
N LYS A 97 -6.14 5.12 -5.59
CA LYS A 97 -6.70 3.81 -5.98
C LYS A 97 -6.55 2.74 -4.90
N LEU A 98 -5.39 2.61 -4.29
CA LEU A 98 -5.17 1.66 -3.21
C LEU A 98 -5.91 2.09 -1.93
N GLY A 99 -5.92 3.39 -1.66
CA GLY A 99 -6.60 3.99 -0.52
C GLY A 99 -8.12 3.81 -0.57
N GLU A 100 -8.74 3.86 -1.74
CA GLU A 100 -10.17 3.55 -1.92
C GLU A 100 -10.51 2.12 -1.45
N VAL A 101 -9.65 1.15 -1.78
CA VAL A 101 -9.83 -0.25 -1.36
C VAL A 101 -9.66 -0.39 0.15
N ILE A 102 -8.61 0.22 0.72
CA ILE A 102 -8.36 0.21 2.16
C ILE A 102 -9.52 0.88 2.91
N PHE A 103 -9.93 2.07 2.47
CA PHE A 103 -11.02 2.83 3.07
C PHE A 103 -12.34 2.06 3.04
N GLY A 104 -12.70 1.49 1.88
CA GLY A 104 -13.92 0.70 1.71
C GLY A 104 -13.96 -0.48 2.67
N GLU A 105 -12.83 -1.18 2.84
CA GLU A 105 -12.74 -2.33 3.73
C GLU A 105 -12.78 -1.94 5.22
N VAL A 106 -12.06 -0.89 5.61
CA VAL A 106 -12.10 -0.36 6.99
C VAL A 106 -13.50 0.16 7.33
N LYS A 107 -14.15 0.88 6.40
CA LYS A 107 -15.51 1.38 6.57
C LYS A 107 -16.52 0.23 6.75
N ARG A 108 -16.44 -0.79 5.89
CA ARG A 108 -17.30 -1.99 6.00
C ARG A 108 -17.19 -2.63 7.37
N MET A 109 -15.98 -2.79 7.88
CA MET A 109 -15.74 -3.42 9.18
C MET A 109 -16.16 -2.56 10.37
N LYS A 110 -15.99 -1.22 10.27
CA LYS A 110 -16.38 -0.28 11.34
C LYS A 110 -17.89 -0.14 11.48
N LEU A 111 -18.59 -0.01 10.37
CA LEU A 111 -20.04 0.24 10.37
C LEU A 111 -20.86 -1.05 10.51
N GLY A 112 -20.23 -2.23 10.32
CA GLY A 112 -20.93 -3.50 10.16
C GLY A 112 -21.66 -3.55 8.80
N ASP A 113 -22.06 -4.73 8.39
CA ASP A 113 -22.96 -4.86 7.25
C ASP A 113 -24.37 -4.43 7.68
N GLU A 114 -24.69 -3.16 7.72
CA GLU A 114 -26.08 -2.69 7.85
C GLU A 114 -26.98 -3.26 6.73
N LEU A 115 -26.36 -3.82 5.67
CA LEU A 115 -27.03 -4.44 4.52
C LEU A 115 -27.24 -5.97 4.67
N SER A 116 -26.52 -6.68 5.55
CA SER A 116 -26.69 -8.13 5.70
C SER A 116 -27.80 -8.55 6.65
N ASN A 117 -28.41 -7.62 7.39
CA ASN A 117 -29.54 -7.91 8.27
C ASN A 117 -30.88 -8.20 7.56
N LYS A 118 -30.91 -8.28 6.23
CA LYS A 118 -32.12 -8.64 5.46
C LYS A 118 -32.19 -10.10 5.00
N SER A 119 -31.13 -10.88 5.17
CA SER A 119 -31.12 -12.33 4.92
C SER A 119 -30.47 -13.02 6.10
N GLY A 120 -31.29 -13.73 6.89
CA GLY A 120 -30.93 -14.37 8.15
C GLY A 120 -29.97 -15.56 7.97
N GLU A 121 -28.69 -15.31 7.64
CA GLU A 121 -27.64 -16.31 7.63
C GLU A 121 -26.81 -16.25 8.92
N VAL A 122 -26.75 -17.41 9.56
CA VAL A 122 -26.03 -17.68 10.80
C VAL A 122 -24.53 -17.58 10.57
N THR A 123 -23.91 -16.47 10.96
CA THR A 123 -22.45 -16.33 10.94
C THR A 123 -21.81 -17.16 12.05
N CYS A 124 -20.86 -18.01 11.68
CA CYS A 124 -20.07 -18.85 12.59
C CYS A 124 -19.35 -18.00 13.66
N GLY A 125 -19.28 -18.49 14.90
CA GLY A 125 -18.75 -17.74 16.06
C GLY A 125 -17.31 -17.22 15.93
N VAL A 126 -16.49 -17.79 15.03
CA VAL A 126 -15.12 -17.34 14.73
C VAL A 126 -15.13 -15.98 14.00
N LEU A 127 -16.06 -15.80 13.05
CA LEU A 127 -16.20 -14.53 12.30
C LEU A 127 -16.61 -13.39 13.23
N ARG A 128 -17.50 -13.62 14.18
CA ARG A 128 -17.91 -12.60 15.17
C ARG A 128 -16.74 -12.09 16.03
N LYS A 129 -15.80 -12.97 16.41
CA LYS A 129 -14.65 -12.58 17.24
C LYS A 129 -13.69 -11.66 16.48
N VAL A 130 -13.38 -12.00 15.21
CA VAL A 130 -12.54 -11.19 14.33
C VAL A 130 -13.18 -9.82 14.05
N GLU A 131 -14.47 -9.78 13.72
CA GLU A 131 -15.23 -8.53 13.52
C GLU A 131 -15.24 -7.63 14.76
N THR A 132 -15.33 -8.22 15.96
CA THR A 132 -15.33 -7.46 17.22
C THR A 132 -13.96 -6.84 17.49
N GLU A 133 -12.87 -7.58 17.25
CA GLU A 133 -11.49 -7.09 17.43
C GLU A 133 -11.17 -5.93 16.47
N ILE A 134 -11.69 -5.96 15.26
CA ILE A 134 -11.45 -4.90 14.26
C ILE A 134 -12.27 -3.63 14.54
N LYS A 135 -13.47 -3.75 15.13
CA LYS A 135 -14.25 -2.59 15.57
C LYS A 135 -13.50 -1.74 16.60
N GLU A 136 -12.57 -2.32 17.33
CA GLU A 136 -11.74 -1.61 18.31
C GLU A 136 -10.51 -0.90 17.72
N ILE A 137 -10.18 -1.10 16.42
CA ILE A 137 -9.04 -0.42 15.79
C ILE A 137 -9.23 1.10 15.84
N ARG A 138 -8.26 1.79 16.43
CA ARG A 138 -8.22 3.25 16.52
C ARG A 138 -7.09 3.85 15.69
N GLN A 139 -6.16 3.01 15.26
CA GLN A 139 -4.98 3.43 14.49
C GLN A 139 -4.66 2.46 13.39
N ILE A 140 -4.29 3.01 12.24
CA ILE A 140 -3.71 2.26 11.11
C ILE A 140 -2.27 2.74 10.92
N VAL A 141 -1.33 1.80 10.93
CA VAL A 141 0.07 2.06 10.60
C VAL A 141 0.40 1.44 9.25
N LEU A 142 0.64 2.31 8.26
CA LEU A 142 1.10 1.91 6.93
C LEU A 142 2.60 1.62 6.99
N VAL A 143 2.99 0.39 6.68
CA VAL A 143 4.38 -0.07 6.78
C VAL A 143 4.93 -0.34 5.37
N PRO A 144 5.75 0.57 4.82
CA PRO A 144 6.39 0.33 3.52
C PRO A 144 7.33 -0.86 3.59
N LEU A 145 7.23 -1.79 2.63
CA LEU A 145 8.24 -2.82 2.46
C LEU A 145 9.58 -2.18 2.05
N PRO A 146 10.70 -2.51 2.76
CA PRO A 146 11.99 -1.90 2.47
C PRO A 146 12.52 -2.26 1.09
N THR A 147 12.75 -1.24 0.27
CA THR A 147 13.37 -1.36 -1.05
C THR A 147 14.90 -1.54 -0.94
N ILE A 148 15.49 -2.25 -1.89
CA ILE A 148 16.96 -2.40 -1.99
C ILE A 148 17.59 -1.02 -2.23
N ARG A 149 18.61 -0.66 -1.45
CA ARG A 149 19.31 0.65 -1.57
C ARG A 149 19.84 0.93 -2.98
N LYS A 150 20.28 -0.10 -3.72
CA LYS A 150 20.71 0.03 -5.11
C LYS A 150 19.57 0.59 -5.98
N HIS A 151 18.37 0.03 -5.87
CA HIS A 151 17.21 0.48 -6.63
C HIS A 151 16.73 1.88 -6.23
N ILE A 152 16.85 2.26 -4.96
CA ILE A 152 16.56 3.63 -4.52
C ILE A 152 17.53 4.62 -5.18
N ARG A 153 18.82 4.28 -5.26
CA ARG A 153 19.82 5.14 -5.92
C ARG A 153 19.60 5.26 -7.42
N GLU A 154 19.29 4.15 -8.10
CA GLU A 154 19.00 4.12 -9.54
C GLU A 154 17.73 4.92 -9.89
N ARG A 155 16.70 4.86 -9.06
CA ARG A 155 15.41 5.54 -9.26
C ARG A 155 15.37 6.97 -8.72
N GLY A 156 16.29 7.31 -7.81
CA GLY A 156 16.32 8.59 -7.12
C GLY A 156 15.27 8.74 -6.00
N PHE A 157 14.44 7.71 -5.71
CA PHE A 157 13.46 7.72 -4.63
C PHE A 157 13.04 6.31 -4.19
N ASP A 158 12.49 6.21 -3.00
CA ASP A 158 11.83 4.99 -2.49
C ASP A 158 10.35 5.03 -2.83
N HIS A 159 9.92 4.17 -3.77
CA HIS A 159 8.57 4.16 -4.30
C HIS A 159 7.53 3.66 -3.28
N THR A 160 7.87 2.67 -2.43
CA THR A 160 6.96 2.18 -1.39
C THR A 160 6.79 3.21 -0.27
N LEU A 161 7.86 3.90 0.11
CA LEU A 161 7.79 5.01 1.07
C LEU A 161 6.97 6.17 0.51
N ARG A 162 7.15 6.52 -0.78
CA ARG A 162 6.35 7.55 -1.45
C ARG A 162 4.87 7.16 -1.48
N LEU A 163 4.57 5.92 -1.81
CA LEU A 163 3.20 5.41 -1.83
C LEU A 163 2.55 5.51 -0.45
N CYS A 164 3.25 5.10 0.62
CA CYS A 164 2.73 5.21 1.99
C CYS A 164 2.49 6.66 2.42
N PHE A 165 3.35 7.60 2.00
CA PHE A 165 3.14 9.02 2.28
C PHE A 165 1.85 9.55 1.63
N GLU A 166 1.61 9.22 0.37
CA GLU A 166 0.38 9.64 -0.31
C GLU A 166 -0.86 8.91 0.24
N LEU A 167 -0.74 7.64 0.62
CA LEU A 167 -1.79 6.88 1.30
C LEU A 167 -2.17 7.48 2.66
N GLU A 168 -1.19 7.87 3.48
CA GLU A 168 -1.45 8.57 4.76
C GLU A 168 -2.30 9.83 4.52
N ASN A 169 -1.91 10.66 3.54
CA ASN A 169 -2.62 11.89 3.20
C ASN A 169 -4.06 11.63 2.70
N PHE A 170 -4.25 10.57 1.92
CA PHE A 170 -5.56 10.20 1.39
C PHE A 170 -6.48 9.62 2.46
N LEU A 171 -5.98 8.67 3.24
CA LEU A 171 -6.76 7.92 4.22
C LEU A 171 -7.10 8.75 5.46
N GLN A 172 -6.16 9.59 5.96
CA GLN A 172 -6.41 10.40 7.15
C GLN A 172 -7.66 11.27 6.98
N LYS A 173 -7.82 11.92 5.82
CA LYS A 173 -8.98 12.77 5.51
C LYS A 173 -10.32 12.02 5.48
N ARG A 174 -10.29 10.70 5.23
CA ARG A 174 -11.49 9.88 5.08
C ARG A 174 -11.83 9.05 6.31
N LEU A 175 -10.84 8.70 7.11
CA LEU A 175 -11.00 7.85 8.29
C LEU A 175 -11.13 8.65 9.59
N ASP A 176 -10.88 9.96 9.54
CA ASP A 176 -11.01 10.85 10.69
C ASP A 176 -12.42 10.83 11.28
N ASP A 177 -13.44 10.90 10.43
CA ASP A 177 -14.86 10.81 10.81
C ASP A 177 -15.23 9.44 11.43
N LEU A 178 -14.44 8.40 11.18
CA LEU A 178 -14.60 7.06 11.78
C LEU A 178 -13.78 6.90 13.06
N GLY A 179 -13.13 7.94 13.55
CA GLY A 179 -12.27 7.93 14.73
C GLY A 179 -11.02 7.05 14.57
N VAL A 180 -10.50 6.92 13.35
CA VAL A 180 -9.31 6.12 13.02
C VAL A 180 -8.19 7.03 12.56
N SER A 181 -7.10 7.08 13.32
CA SER A 181 -5.88 7.78 12.92
C SER A 181 -5.06 6.93 11.95
N VAL A 182 -4.39 7.60 11.00
CA VAL A 182 -3.53 6.94 10.02
C VAL A 182 -2.15 7.56 10.04
N GLU A 183 -1.12 6.74 10.09
CA GLU A 183 0.25 7.19 9.89
C GLU A 183 1.07 6.17 9.13
N TYR A 184 2.13 6.59 8.43
CA TYR A 184 3.11 5.64 7.91
C TYR A 184 4.36 5.59 8.81
N GLN A 185 4.88 4.38 8.99
CA GLN A 185 6.09 4.15 9.75
C GLN A 185 7.02 3.15 9.06
N SER A 186 8.29 3.53 8.86
CA SER A 186 9.31 2.62 8.34
C SER A 186 9.81 1.71 9.46
N LEU A 187 9.02 0.72 9.86
CA LEU A 187 9.31 -0.20 10.96
C LEU A 187 10.36 -1.26 10.60
N LEU A 188 10.44 -1.58 9.31
CA LEU A 188 11.28 -2.65 8.79
C LEU A 188 12.56 -2.12 8.15
N VAL A 189 13.62 -2.93 8.19
CA VAL A 189 14.87 -2.71 7.46
C VAL A 189 15.22 -3.93 6.63
N ARG A 190 15.86 -3.71 5.48
CA ARG A 190 16.40 -4.80 4.67
C ARG A 190 17.82 -5.14 5.13
N LYS A 191 18.02 -6.40 5.55
CA LYS A 191 19.30 -6.90 6.08
C LYS A 191 20.25 -7.36 4.97
N ASN A 192 19.75 -7.95 3.89
CA ASN A 192 20.56 -8.55 2.83
C ASN A 192 20.60 -7.71 1.55
N LYS A 193 21.80 -7.61 0.96
CA LYS A 193 22.08 -6.83 -0.24
C LYS A 193 21.78 -7.60 -1.55
N THR A 194 21.63 -8.93 -1.53
CA THR A 194 21.61 -9.76 -2.72
C THR A 194 20.30 -10.54 -2.89
N VAL A 195 19.62 -10.29 -4.00
CA VAL A 195 18.65 -11.21 -4.57
C VAL A 195 19.41 -12.01 -5.63
N GLN A 196 19.66 -13.29 -5.39
CA GLN A 196 20.16 -14.17 -6.45
C GLN A 196 19.00 -14.50 -7.39
N VAL A 197 19.15 -14.11 -8.64
CA VAL A 197 18.21 -14.44 -9.72
C VAL A 197 18.43 -15.92 -10.08
N GLY A 198 17.36 -16.70 -10.23
CA GLY A 198 17.44 -18.07 -10.73
C GLY A 198 17.13 -19.20 -9.75
N LYS A 199 16.66 -18.92 -8.53
CA LYS A 199 16.36 -19.95 -7.53
C LYS A 199 14.92 -20.43 -7.50
N GLU A 200 14.72 -21.71 -7.10
CA GLU A 200 13.41 -22.33 -6.92
C GLU A 200 12.53 -21.63 -5.88
N LYS A 201 11.20 -21.78 -5.99
CA LYS A 201 10.19 -21.12 -5.14
C LYS A 201 10.43 -21.31 -3.63
N LYS A 202 10.86 -22.52 -3.20
CA LYS A 202 11.18 -22.83 -1.78
C LYS A 202 12.39 -22.05 -1.24
N GLU A 203 13.42 -21.85 -2.06
CA GLU A 203 14.60 -21.09 -1.67
C GLU A 203 14.34 -19.58 -1.61
N ARG A 204 13.45 -19.07 -2.47
CA ARG A 204 13.00 -17.67 -2.42
C ARG A 204 12.31 -17.35 -1.10
N VAL A 205 11.49 -18.26 -0.57
CA VAL A 205 10.82 -18.09 0.74
C VAL A 205 11.85 -18.03 1.88
N LYS A 206 12.80 -18.98 1.94
CA LYS A 206 13.87 -18.98 2.97
C LYS A 206 14.78 -17.77 2.89
N GLN A 207 15.06 -17.26 1.70
CA GLN A 207 15.84 -16.04 1.51
C GLN A 207 15.06 -14.79 1.91
N ALA A 208 13.75 -14.75 1.63
CA ALA A 208 12.89 -13.65 2.05
C ALA A 208 12.80 -13.53 3.57
N GLU A 209 12.77 -14.66 4.30
CA GLU A 209 12.76 -14.68 5.77
C GLU A 209 14.01 -14.03 6.40
N LYS A 210 15.17 -14.16 5.74
CA LYS A 210 16.42 -13.51 6.18
C LYS A 210 16.60 -12.08 5.66
N ALA A 211 15.71 -11.63 4.78
CA ALA A 211 15.87 -10.36 4.08
C ALA A 211 15.49 -9.14 4.92
N TYR A 212 14.63 -9.32 5.91
CA TYR A 212 14.09 -8.21 6.70
C TYR A 212 14.54 -8.29 8.17
N GLY A 213 14.44 -7.17 8.85
CA GLY A 213 14.58 -7.04 10.29
C GLY A 213 13.71 -5.87 10.76
N ILE A 214 13.42 -5.84 12.06
CA ILE A 214 12.76 -4.71 12.68
C ILE A 214 13.82 -3.63 13.00
N ARG A 215 13.44 -2.37 12.95
CA ARG A 215 14.31 -1.26 13.36
C ARG A 215 14.44 -1.24 14.87
N ASP A 216 15.61 -0.83 15.37
CA ASP A 216 15.83 -0.66 16.80
C ASP A 216 14.85 0.38 17.38
N GLY A 217 14.38 0.10 18.60
CA GLY A 217 13.45 0.96 19.32
C GLY A 217 12.01 0.97 18.79
N VAL A 218 11.64 0.09 17.84
CA VAL A 218 10.26 -0.11 17.41
C VAL A 218 9.49 -0.87 18.49
N LYS A 219 8.32 -0.33 18.85
CA LYS A 219 7.32 -1.01 19.68
C LYS A 219 6.10 -1.30 18.81
N ILE A 220 5.59 -2.51 18.89
CA ILE A 220 4.34 -2.91 18.26
C ILE A 220 3.22 -2.69 19.28
N GLU A 221 2.22 -1.93 18.89
CA GLU A 221 1.11 -1.54 19.74
C GLU A 221 -0.09 -2.45 19.50
N SER A 222 -0.79 -2.82 20.58
CA SER A 222 -2.07 -3.52 20.50
C SER A 222 -3.15 -2.58 19.94
N LYS A 223 -4.25 -3.15 19.42
CA LYS A 223 -5.39 -2.38 18.83
C LYS A 223 -4.98 -1.50 17.63
N THR A 224 -3.85 -1.80 17.03
CA THR A 224 -3.32 -1.13 15.83
C THR A 224 -3.36 -2.09 14.66
N LEU A 225 -3.96 -1.66 13.57
CA LEU A 225 -3.90 -2.37 12.29
C LEU A 225 -2.63 -1.97 11.55
N TYR A 226 -1.75 -2.93 11.32
CA TYR A 226 -0.56 -2.73 10.49
C TYR A 226 -0.87 -3.15 9.05
N VAL A 227 -0.66 -2.25 8.10
CA VAL A 227 -0.85 -2.53 6.68
C VAL A 227 0.51 -2.53 5.99
N LEU A 228 1.00 -3.72 5.61
CA LEU A 228 2.22 -3.87 4.82
C LEU A 228 1.97 -3.42 3.38
N VAL A 229 2.69 -2.41 2.92
CA VAL A 229 2.49 -1.80 1.59
C VAL A 229 3.64 -2.15 0.66
N ASP A 230 3.31 -2.69 -0.52
CA ASP A 230 4.25 -2.94 -1.62
C ASP A 230 3.63 -2.50 -2.96
N ASP A 231 4.42 -2.47 -4.02
CA ASP A 231 3.93 -2.13 -5.36
C ASP A 231 3.33 -3.35 -6.09
N VAL A 232 4.02 -4.46 -6.13
CA VAL A 232 3.59 -5.67 -6.85
C VAL A 232 3.92 -6.92 -6.04
N THR A 233 2.93 -7.80 -5.92
CA THR A 233 3.16 -9.12 -5.34
C THR A 233 2.96 -10.23 -6.37
N THR A 234 3.79 -11.26 -6.30
CA THR A 234 3.70 -12.49 -7.12
C THR A 234 3.33 -13.69 -6.25
N THR A 235 4.25 -14.13 -5.43
CA THR A 235 4.12 -15.27 -4.52
C THR A 235 3.79 -14.88 -3.09
N GLY A 236 3.73 -13.60 -2.78
CA GLY A 236 3.57 -13.09 -1.41
C GLY A 236 4.78 -13.29 -0.49
N ALA A 237 5.89 -13.87 -0.98
CA ALA A 237 7.02 -14.24 -0.14
C ALA A 237 7.63 -13.06 0.66
N SER A 238 7.75 -11.89 0.03
CA SER A 238 8.25 -10.67 0.69
C SER A 238 7.30 -10.18 1.79
N LEU A 239 6.01 -10.16 1.49
CA LEU A 239 4.96 -9.77 2.44
C LEU A 239 4.89 -10.73 3.63
N THR A 240 4.87 -12.04 3.36
CA THR A 240 4.84 -13.08 4.41
C THR A 240 6.08 -13.00 5.32
N ALA A 241 7.27 -12.80 4.74
CA ALA A 241 8.48 -12.63 5.52
C ALA A 241 8.44 -11.37 6.40
N ALA A 242 7.93 -10.26 5.88
CA ALA A 242 7.76 -9.02 6.62
C ALA A 242 6.74 -9.17 7.77
N LYS A 243 5.62 -9.86 7.54
CA LYS A 243 4.61 -10.17 8.57
C LYS A 243 5.22 -10.96 9.73
N LYS A 244 5.98 -12.04 9.43
CA LYS A 244 6.65 -12.86 10.45
C LYS A 244 7.60 -12.05 11.34
N ILE A 245 8.28 -11.04 10.77
CA ILE A 245 9.20 -10.17 11.50
C ILE A 245 8.46 -9.13 12.33
N LEU A 246 7.35 -8.59 11.82
CA LEU A 246 6.57 -7.56 12.50
C LEU A 246 5.92 -8.08 13.78
N LYS A 247 5.45 -9.34 13.79
CA LYS A 247 4.82 -10.00 14.96
C LYS A 247 3.67 -9.20 15.59
N ALA A 248 2.90 -8.50 14.77
CA ALA A 248 1.72 -7.77 15.22
C ALA A 248 0.47 -8.68 15.12
N ASP A 249 -0.51 -8.43 15.98
CA ASP A 249 -1.75 -9.22 16.07
C ASP A 249 -2.59 -9.06 14.79
N GLN A 250 -2.74 -7.81 14.32
CA GLN A 250 -3.55 -7.47 13.16
C GLN A 250 -2.67 -6.92 12.03
N VAL A 251 -2.51 -7.70 10.97
CA VAL A 251 -1.67 -7.34 9.82
C VAL A 251 -2.38 -7.66 8.51
N TRP A 252 -2.67 -6.60 7.74
CA TRP A 252 -3.11 -6.72 6.35
C TRP A 252 -1.95 -6.47 5.39
N ALA A 253 -2.14 -6.87 4.14
CA ALA A 253 -1.25 -6.50 3.05
C ALA A 253 -1.99 -5.64 2.03
N ALA A 254 -1.33 -4.64 1.46
CA ALA A 254 -1.86 -3.76 0.44
C ALA A 254 -0.85 -3.59 -0.70
N VAL A 255 -1.27 -3.84 -1.93
CA VAL A 255 -0.42 -3.79 -3.12
C VAL A 255 -1.13 -3.08 -4.28
N LEU A 256 -0.36 -2.45 -5.15
CA LEU A 256 -0.93 -1.87 -6.35
C LEU A 256 -1.42 -2.95 -7.31
N MET A 257 -0.66 -4.02 -7.48
CA MET A 257 -1.02 -5.13 -8.38
C MET A 257 -0.60 -6.48 -7.81
N LYS A 258 -1.38 -7.52 -8.14
CA LYS A 258 -1.02 -8.92 -7.94
C LYS A 258 -0.75 -9.59 -9.28
N GLU A 259 0.37 -10.28 -9.40
CA GLU A 259 0.66 -11.12 -10.55
C GLU A 259 -0.15 -12.44 -10.46
N ARG A 260 -0.65 -12.89 -11.60
CA ARG A 260 -1.40 -14.17 -11.70
C ARG A 260 -0.52 -15.38 -11.46
#